data_72eba48bc4df30d5a4ca189b9eb8913e
#
_entry.id   72eba48bc4df30d5a4ca189b9eb8913e
#
_cell.length_a   1.000
_cell.length_b   1.000
_cell.length_c   1.000
_cell.angle_alpha   90.00
_cell.angle_beta   90.00
_cell.angle_gamma   90.00
#
_symmetry.space_group_name_H-M   'P 1'
#
loop_
_entity.id
_entity.type
_entity.pdbx_description
1 polymer ?
#
loop_
_entity_poly.entity_id
_entity_poly.type
_entity_poly.pdbx_seq_one_letter_code
_entity_poly.pdbx_strand_id
1 'polypeptide(L)'
;MCTYNGERYIREQLDSIVAQTYPLKEIIIQDDGSTDHTVEICQEYAACYPFIHVFVNEHNKGLDANFESATMRSTGEFVAFSDQDDVWYPEKISKQVAAIGDHDICFSCYDRGPDQAHSVHVKQQYKLEALLFAGFAGHTMLLRGDFARTPEYWVLGRQMPFMHYDWSLAIFAQLGRSIIRLDESLNLHRSNPQSAIAQELKKDGGVSPLAPYLHGLHEYRLMQQRAEYQHLYGLIHSKTSKDFQPLAHQMSGLMLKRGLWALCRLGLLCCRHRTTIYWNGGAKGFMGAVRSFCYPLIFAYNNKKFYQDQ
;
A
#
# COMPACT_ATOMS: atom_id res chain seq x y z
N MET A 1 3.32 -1.43 14.75
CA MET A 1 4.47 -1.98 14.01
C MET A 1 4.30 -3.48 13.89
N CYS A 2 4.57 -4.05 12.71
CA CYS A 2 4.54 -5.49 12.49
C CYS A 2 5.95 -6.00 12.23
N THR A 3 6.27 -7.18 12.80
CA THR A 3 7.61 -7.77 12.75
C THR A 3 7.56 -9.23 12.33
N TYR A 4 8.58 -9.67 11.61
CA TYR A 4 8.88 -11.06 11.29
C TYR A 4 10.34 -11.19 10.85
N ASN A 5 11.19 -11.84 11.67
CA ASN A 5 12.63 -12.03 11.41
C ASN A 5 13.35 -10.73 11.00
N GLY A 6 13.23 -9.71 11.86
CA GLY A 6 13.71 -8.35 11.61
C GLY A 6 14.89 -7.91 12.46
N GLU A 7 15.59 -8.83 13.16
CA GLU A 7 16.64 -8.53 14.15
C GLU A 7 17.68 -7.53 13.66
N ARG A 8 17.97 -7.54 12.34
CA ARG A 8 18.99 -6.71 11.71
C ARG A 8 18.68 -5.20 11.76
N TYR A 9 17.39 -4.83 11.69
CA TYR A 9 16.98 -3.43 11.47
C TYR A 9 16.09 -2.87 12.58
N ILE A 10 15.47 -3.74 13.37
CA ILE A 10 14.42 -3.38 14.31
C ILE A 10 14.85 -2.36 15.36
N ARG A 11 16.12 -2.38 15.82
CA ARG A 11 16.63 -1.42 16.80
C ARG A 11 16.59 0.00 16.26
N GLU A 12 17.12 0.21 15.06
CA GLU A 12 17.15 1.54 14.44
C GLU A 12 15.73 2.05 14.14
N GLN A 13 14.81 1.17 13.73
CA GLN A 13 13.42 1.53 13.55
C GLN A 13 12.78 1.93 14.88
N LEU A 14 12.93 1.16 15.94
CA LEU A 14 12.39 1.48 17.26
C LEU A 14 12.98 2.78 17.82
N ASP A 15 14.29 3.00 17.69
CA ASP A 15 14.95 4.25 18.06
C ASP A 15 14.31 5.46 17.35
N SER A 16 14.04 5.31 16.05
CA SER A 16 13.43 6.39 15.27
C SER A 16 11.98 6.68 15.67
N ILE A 17 11.24 5.66 16.13
CA ILE A 17 9.87 5.82 16.60
C ILE A 17 9.84 6.45 18.00
N VAL A 18 10.66 5.99 18.93
CA VAL A 18 10.70 6.59 20.28
C VAL A 18 11.25 8.01 20.29
N ALA A 19 12.04 8.40 19.27
CA ALA A 19 12.58 9.76 19.08
C ALA A 19 11.58 10.73 18.40
N GLN A 20 10.33 10.33 18.15
CA GLN A 20 9.35 11.25 17.53
C GLN A 20 9.09 12.47 18.42
N THR A 21 9.01 13.65 17.79
CA THR A 21 8.72 14.90 18.48
C THR A 21 7.29 15.03 18.97
N TYR A 22 6.37 14.23 18.43
CA TYR A 22 4.99 14.12 18.87
C TYR A 22 4.87 13.06 19.98
N PRO A 23 4.21 13.34 21.11
CA PRO A 23 4.07 12.38 22.21
C PRO A 23 3.22 11.19 21.77
N LEU A 24 3.83 10.02 21.70
CA LEU A 24 3.15 8.78 21.33
C LEU A 24 2.38 8.24 22.56
N LYS A 25 1.12 7.86 22.35
CA LYS A 25 0.30 7.22 23.39
C LYS A 25 0.78 5.80 23.67
N GLU A 26 1.06 5.05 22.61
CA GLU A 26 1.46 3.65 22.65
C GLU A 26 2.17 3.22 21.37
N ILE A 27 2.99 2.20 21.47
CA ILE A 27 3.56 1.47 20.33
C ILE A 27 3.10 0.02 20.46
N ILE A 28 2.23 -0.44 19.57
CA ILE A 28 1.82 -1.84 19.47
C ILE A 28 2.78 -2.54 18.52
N ILE A 29 3.54 -3.50 19.03
CA ILE A 29 4.39 -4.39 18.22
C ILE A 29 3.68 -5.74 18.13
N GLN A 30 3.36 -6.16 16.92
CA GLN A 30 2.77 -7.46 16.64
C GLN A 30 3.78 -8.29 15.84
N ASP A 31 4.36 -9.28 16.50
CA ASP A 31 5.32 -10.20 15.89
C ASP A 31 4.61 -11.42 15.30
N ASP A 32 5.00 -11.83 14.12
CA ASP A 32 4.36 -12.90 13.35
C ASP A 32 5.07 -14.27 13.51
N GLY A 33 5.59 -14.53 14.72
CA GLY A 33 6.28 -15.77 15.05
C GLY A 33 7.73 -15.78 14.57
N SER A 34 8.49 -14.72 14.85
CA SER A 34 9.93 -14.64 14.55
C SER A 34 10.71 -15.76 15.22
N THR A 35 11.76 -16.22 14.54
CA THR A 35 12.67 -17.27 15.00
C THR A 35 14.10 -16.78 15.24
N ASP A 36 14.35 -15.50 14.96
CA ASP A 36 15.58 -14.77 15.27
C ASP A 36 15.41 -13.95 16.57
N HIS A 37 16.32 -13.02 16.85
CA HIS A 37 16.29 -12.21 18.08
C HIS A 37 15.31 -11.01 18.03
N THR A 38 14.38 -10.97 17.07
CA THR A 38 13.43 -9.85 16.92
C THR A 38 12.58 -9.65 18.19
N VAL A 39 12.02 -10.74 18.73
CA VAL A 39 11.14 -10.67 19.91
C VAL A 39 11.91 -10.22 21.17
N GLU A 40 13.11 -10.76 21.38
CA GLU A 40 13.96 -10.34 22.50
C GLU A 40 14.27 -8.86 22.45
N ILE A 41 14.64 -8.34 21.27
CA ILE A 41 14.91 -6.91 21.07
C ILE A 41 13.67 -6.07 21.36
N CYS A 42 12.49 -6.47 20.89
CA CYS A 42 11.25 -5.76 21.16
C CYS A 42 10.93 -5.73 22.67
N GLN A 43 11.18 -6.82 23.39
CA GLN A 43 10.99 -6.93 24.84
C GLN A 43 11.96 -6.04 25.64
N GLU A 44 13.22 -5.92 25.19
CA GLU A 44 14.19 -4.96 25.77
C GLU A 44 13.65 -3.53 25.71
N TYR A 45 13.08 -3.11 24.56
CA TYR A 45 12.46 -1.79 24.43
C TYR A 45 11.21 -1.64 25.31
N ALA A 46 10.36 -2.66 25.38
CA ALA A 46 9.19 -2.64 26.25
C ALA A 46 9.54 -2.54 27.74
N ALA A 47 10.67 -3.10 28.14
CA ALA A 47 11.19 -2.94 29.52
C ALA A 47 11.67 -1.50 29.80
N CYS A 48 12.18 -0.79 28.78
CA CYS A 48 12.64 0.59 28.93
C CYS A 48 11.52 1.62 28.74
N TYR A 49 10.51 1.32 27.93
CA TYR A 49 9.44 2.24 27.55
C TYR A 49 8.06 1.65 27.86
N PRO A 50 7.41 2.06 28.97
CA PRO A 50 6.12 1.45 29.43
C PRO A 50 4.96 1.57 28.44
N PHE A 51 5.07 2.42 27.42
CA PHE A 51 4.06 2.58 26.37
C PHE A 51 4.30 1.66 25.16
N ILE A 52 5.31 0.76 25.20
CA ILE A 52 5.55 -0.25 24.18
C ILE A 52 4.93 -1.58 24.64
N HIS A 53 4.08 -2.16 23.81
CA HIS A 53 3.38 -3.41 24.05
C HIS A 53 3.73 -4.43 22.98
N VAL A 54 4.29 -5.57 23.36
CA VAL A 54 4.72 -6.64 22.44
C VAL A 54 3.74 -7.81 22.50
N PHE A 55 3.26 -8.21 21.34
CA PHE A 55 2.39 -9.38 21.15
C PHE A 55 3.03 -10.30 20.12
N VAL A 56 3.05 -11.59 20.38
CA VAL A 56 3.65 -12.60 19.52
C VAL A 56 2.58 -13.59 19.08
N ASN A 57 2.48 -13.84 17.78
CA ASN A 57 1.60 -14.88 17.22
C ASN A 57 2.22 -16.27 17.49
N GLU A 58 1.40 -17.25 17.76
CA GLU A 58 1.84 -18.66 17.92
C GLU A 58 2.40 -19.24 16.61
N HIS A 59 1.95 -18.74 15.47
CA HIS A 59 2.40 -19.11 14.13
C HIS A 59 2.26 -17.92 13.18
N ASN A 60 2.98 -17.95 12.07
CA ASN A 60 2.91 -16.90 11.06
C ASN A 60 1.51 -16.85 10.42
N LYS A 61 0.85 -15.68 10.50
CA LYS A 61 -0.49 -15.40 9.97
C LYS A 61 -0.44 -14.60 8.66
N GLY A 62 0.73 -14.12 8.31
CA GLY A 62 0.96 -13.26 7.15
C GLY A 62 0.75 -11.77 7.42
N LEU A 63 1.27 -10.97 6.49
CA LEU A 63 1.38 -9.52 6.61
C LEU A 63 0.05 -8.83 6.98
N ASP A 64 -1.00 -9.09 6.21
CA ASP A 64 -2.28 -8.40 6.36
C ASP A 64 -2.96 -8.71 7.70
N ALA A 65 -2.99 -9.98 8.10
CA ALA A 65 -3.57 -10.40 9.38
C ALA A 65 -2.76 -9.88 10.57
N ASN A 66 -1.45 -9.74 10.42
CA ASN A 66 -0.58 -9.21 11.44
C ASN A 66 -0.83 -7.71 11.66
N PHE A 67 -0.90 -6.91 10.59
CA PHE A 67 -1.25 -5.48 10.67
C PHE A 67 -2.67 -5.25 11.20
N GLU A 68 -3.64 -6.04 10.76
CA GLU A 68 -5.01 -5.98 11.28
C GLU A 68 -5.03 -6.24 12.80
N SER A 69 -4.37 -7.31 13.25
CA SER A 69 -4.29 -7.66 14.68
C SER A 69 -3.68 -6.53 15.52
N ALA A 70 -2.57 -5.94 15.05
CA ALA A 70 -1.94 -4.80 15.72
C ALA A 70 -2.89 -3.59 15.80
N THR A 71 -3.56 -3.28 14.68
CA THR A 71 -4.46 -2.13 14.58
C THR A 71 -5.67 -2.27 15.49
N MET A 72 -6.29 -3.45 15.55
CA MET A 72 -7.45 -3.71 16.42
C MET A 72 -7.11 -3.64 17.92
N ARG A 73 -5.84 -3.81 18.30
CA ARG A 73 -5.36 -3.62 19.68
C ARG A 73 -5.13 -2.15 20.03
N SER A 74 -4.92 -1.30 19.05
CA SER A 74 -4.60 0.11 19.28
C SER A 74 -5.79 0.89 19.84
N THR A 75 -5.49 1.90 20.67
CA THR A 75 -6.49 2.74 21.35
C THR A 75 -6.30 4.22 21.05
N GLY A 76 -5.29 4.57 20.27
CA GLY A 76 -4.98 5.95 19.89
C GLY A 76 -6.06 6.61 19.05
N GLU A 77 -6.15 7.94 19.09
CA GLU A 77 -6.99 8.73 18.19
C GLU A 77 -6.52 8.58 16.73
N PHE A 78 -5.21 8.45 16.56
CA PHE A 78 -4.58 8.17 15.28
C PHE A 78 -3.79 6.86 15.35
N VAL A 79 -3.63 6.20 14.20
CA VAL A 79 -2.84 4.99 14.03
C VAL A 79 -1.84 5.22 12.90
N ALA A 80 -0.55 5.08 13.17
CA ALA A 80 0.51 5.12 12.16
C ALA A 80 1.06 3.71 11.94
N PHE A 81 1.17 3.30 10.69
CA PHE A 81 1.76 2.01 10.34
C PHE A 81 3.28 2.09 10.23
N SER A 82 3.94 1.06 10.70
CA SER A 82 5.39 0.93 10.66
C SER A 82 5.79 -0.48 10.26
N ASP A 83 6.63 -0.57 9.25
CA ASP A 83 7.41 -1.77 8.96
C ASP A 83 8.59 -1.85 9.93
N GLN A 84 9.28 -2.98 10.00
CA GLN A 84 10.35 -3.24 10.96
C GLN A 84 11.73 -2.72 10.53
N ASP A 85 11.88 -2.35 9.27
CA ASP A 85 13.16 -2.08 8.60
C ASP A 85 13.28 -0.68 7.98
N ASP A 86 12.35 0.22 8.29
CA ASP A 86 12.35 1.63 7.90
C ASP A 86 13.12 2.51 8.91
N VAL A 87 13.15 3.82 8.67
CA VAL A 87 13.56 4.84 9.65
C VAL A 87 12.60 6.03 9.55
N TRP A 88 11.94 6.38 10.65
CA TRP A 88 11.08 7.56 10.68
C TRP A 88 11.87 8.83 10.95
N TYR A 89 11.56 9.90 10.21
CA TYR A 89 12.13 11.20 10.51
C TYR A 89 11.44 11.81 11.75
N PRO A 90 12.16 12.58 12.57
CA PRO A 90 11.68 12.98 13.92
C PRO A 90 10.32 13.68 13.94
N GLU A 91 9.96 14.40 12.89
CA GLU A 91 8.71 15.18 12.81
C GLU A 91 7.58 14.48 12.05
N LYS A 92 7.73 13.16 11.73
CA LYS A 92 6.74 12.44 10.92
C LYS A 92 5.35 12.54 11.51
N ILE A 93 5.18 12.14 12.76
CA ILE A 93 3.85 12.09 13.39
C ILE A 93 3.31 13.49 13.63
N SER A 94 4.10 14.44 14.10
CA SER A 94 3.66 15.82 14.35
C SER A 94 3.12 16.50 13.08
N LYS A 95 3.82 16.34 11.96
CA LYS A 95 3.40 16.91 10.67
C LYS A 95 2.14 16.23 10.12
N GLN A 96 2.04 14.90 10.24
CA GLN A 96 0.87 14.18 9.76
C GLN A 96 -0.38 14.49 10.60
N VAL A 97 -0.26 14.56 11.93
CA VAL A 97 -1.37 14.94 12.82
C VAL A 97 -1.83 16.38 12.53
N ALA A 98 -0.89 17.33 12.33
CA ALA A 98 -1.25 18.69 11.97
C ALA A 98 -1.98 18.82 10.62
N ALA A 99 -1.72 17.91 9.68
CA ALA A 99 -2.24 17.99 8.32
C ALA A 99 -3.53 17.17 8.09
N ILE A 100 -3.81 16.14 8.89
CA ILE A 100 -4.88 15.18 8.61
C ILE A 100 -6.27 15.81 8.58
N GLY A 101 -6.54 16.85 9.40
CA GLY A 101 -7.84 17.52 9.43
C GLY A 101 -9.00 16.52 9.54
N ASP A 102 -9.98 16.61 8.64
CA ASP A 102 -11.15 15.71 8.57
C ASP A 102 -10.95 14.51 7.65
N HIS A 103 -9.74 14.32 7.10
CA HIS A 103 -9.44 13.18 6.23
C HIS A 103 -9.28 11.88 7.04
N ASP A 104 -9.57 10.74 6.41
CA ASP A 104 -9.40 9.42 7.03
C ASP A 104 -7.93 9.00 7.08
N ILE A 105 -7.15 9.39 6.05
CA ILE A 105 -5.73 9.08 5.93
C ILE A 105 -4.93 10.34 5.58
N CYS A 106 -3.84 10.58 6.33
CA CYS A 106 -2.74 11.44 5.91
C CYS A 106 -1.54 10.55 5.58
N PHE A 107 -0.95 10.72 4.40
CA PHE A 107 0.29 10.04 4.06
C PHE A 107 1.34 11.01 3.52
N SER A 108 2.60 10.61 3.52
CA SER A 108 3.72 11.43 3.05
C SER A 108 4.41 10.82 1.84
N CYS A 109 5.21 11.62 1.17
CA CYS A 109 6.31 11.08 0.38
C CYS A 109 7.30 10.36 1.30
N TYR A 110 8.22 9.59 0.72
CA TYR A 110 9.27 8.91 1.44
C TYR A 110 10.56 8.88 0.62
N ASP A 111 11.67 8.69 1.29
CA ASP A 111 12.94 8.44 0.64
C ASP A 111 13.18 6.93 0.56
N ARG A 112 13.66 6.43 -0.58
CA ARG A 112 13.95 5.01 -0.78
C ARG A 112 15.43 4.80 -1.11
N GLY A 113 16.11 4.04 -0.28
CA GLY A 113 17.54 3.77 -0.46
C GLY A 113 18.13 2.96 0.68
N PRO A 114 19.44 2.70 0.66
CA PRO A 114 20.13 2.04 1.76
C PRO A 114 20.23 2.95 3.01
N ASP A 115 20.36 4.24 2.80
CA ASP A 115 20.41 5.30 3.80
C ASP A 115 19.89 6.62 3.21
N GLN A 116 19.78 7.66 4.04
CA GLN A 116 19.24 8.95 3.61
C GLN A 116 20.11 9.65 2.56
N ALA A 117 21.44 9.53 2.65
CA ALA A 117 22.37 10.19 1.72
C ALA A 117 22.33 9.56 0.31
N HIS A 118 21.99 8.28 0.21
CA HIS A 118 21.93 7.50 -1.04
C HIS A 118 20.48 7.09 -1.36
N SER A 119 19.53 7.95 -1.06
CA SER A 119 18.11 7.69 -1.30
C SER A 119 17.56 8.52 -2.47
N VAL A 120 16.41 8.09 -2.97
CA VAL A 120 15.62 8.80 -3.95
C VAL A 120 14.26 9.15 -3.38
N HIS A 121 13.83 10.39 -3.60
CA HIS A 121 12.51 10.84 -3.20
C HIS A 121 11.41 10.15 -4.01
N VAL A 122 10.43 9.56 -3.33
CA VAL A 122 9.31 8.82 -3.92
C VAL A 122 8.00 9.51 -3.59
N LYS A 123 7.28 9.92 -4.65
CA LYS A 123 5.97 10.54 -4.59
C LYS A 123 4.92 9.63 -5.19
N GLN A 124 3.99 9.15 -4.39
CA GLN A 124 2.97 8.18 -4.78
C GLN A 124 1.67 8.86 -5.22
N GLN A 125 0.92 8.21 -6.10
CA GLN A 125 -0.44 8.62 -6.46
C GLN A 125 -1.45 8.03 -5.46
N TYR A 126 -2.55 8.75 -5.22
CA TYR A 126 -3.54 8.38 -4.21
C TYR A 126 -4.98 8.63 -4.65
N LYS A 127 -5.18 9.22 -5.82
CA LYS A 127 -6.52 9.42 -6.36
C LYS A 127 -7.17 8.06 -6.65
N LEU A 128 -8.48 7.96 -6.53
CA LEU A 128 -9.20 6.69 -6.67
C LEU A 128 -8.94 6.03 -8.03
N GLU A 129 -8.81 6.80 -9.12
CA GLU A 129 -8.44 6.28 -10.43
C GLU A 129 -7.05 5.64 -10.50
N ALA A 130 -6.11 6.08 -9.67
CA ALA A 130 -4.81 5.42 -9.54
C ALA A 130 -4.92 4.14 -8.70
N LEU A 131 -5.73 4.19 -7.65
CA LEU A 131 -6.00 3.04 -6.78
C LEU A 131 -6.77 1.90 -7.48
N LEU A 132 -7.29 2.11 -8.67
CA LEU A 132 -7.80 1.01 -9.50
C LEU A 132 -6.70 0.04 -9.95
N PHE A 133 -5.43 0.44 -9.89
CA PHE A 133 -4.30 -0.34 -10.40
C PHE A 133 -3.17 -0.55 -9.39
N ALA A 134 -3.04 0.30 -8.38
CA ALA A 134 -1.97 0.21 -7.39
C ALA A 134 -2.35 0.94 -6.11
N GLY A 135 -1.97 0.36 -4.96
CA GLY A 135 -2.00 1.02 -3.66
C GLY A 135 -0.81 1.97 -3.48
N PHE A 136 -0.68 2.51 -2.28
CA PHE A 136 0.50 3.22 -1.83
C PHE A 136 0.95 2.68 -0.47
N ALA A 137 2.25 2.84 -0.16
CA ALA A 137 2.90 2.11 0.91
C ALA A 137 2.36 2.46 2.30
N GLY A 138 1.98 1.43 3.07
CA GLY A 138 1.41 1.53 4.41
C GLY A 138 2.29 2.28 5.40
N HIS A 139 3.61 2.09 5.35
CA HIS A 139 4.58 2.77 6.23
C HIS A 139 4.58 4.31 6.12
N THR A 140 3.90 4.87 5.13
CA THR A 140 3.74 6.32 4.96
C THR A 140 2.48 6.87 5.61
N MET A 141 1.55 6.01 6.07
CA MET A 141 0.21 6.37 6.50
C MET A 141 0.12 6.75 7.98
N LEU A 142 -0.67 7.79 8.27
CA LEU A 142 -1.33 8.05 9.52
C LEU A 142 -2.84 8.04 9.28
N LEU A 143 -3.59 7.26 10.02
CA LEU A 143 -5.03 7.05 9.87
C LEU A 143 -5.77 7.56 11.10
N ARG A 144 -7.04 7.98 10.93
CA ARG A 144 -7.93 8.10 12.09
C ARG A 144 -8.16 6.74 12.70
N GLY A 145 -8.14 6.69 14.03
CA GLY A 145 -8.25 5.43 14.76
C GLY A 145 -9.62 4.75 14.58
N ASP A 146 -10.71 5.51 14.50
CA ASP A 146 -12.04 4.98 14.20
C ASP A 146 -12.10 4.33 12.81
N PHE A 147 -11.54 5.01 11.80
CA PHE A 147 -11.40 4.46 10.45
C PHE A 147 -10.52 3.21 10.42
N ALA A 148 -9.31 3.28 11.01
CA ALA A 148 -8.35 2.18 10.98
C ALA A 148 -8.89 0.89 11.64
N ARG A 149 -9.68 1.02 12.70
CA ARG A 149 -10.28 -0.11 13.43
C ARG A 149 -11.64 -0.58 12.89
N THR A 150 -12.06 -0.11 11.71
CA THR A 150 -13.28 -0.59 11.05
C THR A 150 -13.00 -1.91 10.33
N PRO A 151 -13.52 -3.07 10.79
CA PRO A 151 -13.13 -4.39 10.26
C PRO A 151 -13.46 -4.58 8.77
N GLU A 152 -14.52 -3.94 8.29
CA GLU A 152 -14.98 -4.01 6.91
C GLU A 152 -13.95 -3.47 5.90
N TYR A 153 -13.09 -2.53 6.33
CA TYR A 153 -12.09 -1.92 5.46
C TYR A 153 -10.85 -2.80 5.22
N TRP A 154 -10.71 -3.88 6.00
CA TRP A 154 -9.65 -4.88 5.86
C TRP A 154 -10.03 -6.04 4.95
N VAL A 155 -11.34 -6.17 4.63
CA VAL A 155 -11.88 -7.33 3.89
C VAL A 155 -11.31 -7.45 2.49
N LEU A 156 -11.13 -6.34 1.77
CA LEU A 156 -10.56 -6.39 0.41
C LEU A 156 -9.14 -6.95 0.40
N GLY A 157 -8.28 -6.53 1.32
CA GLY A 157 -6.92 -7.08 1.44
C GLY A 157 -6.91 -8.58 1.69
N ARG A 158 -7.88 -9.11 2.46
CA ARG A 158 -8.00 -10.55 2.71
C ARG A 158 -8.60 -11.34 1.53
N GLN A 159 -9.47 -10.71 0.74
CA GLN A 159 -10.18 -11.37 -0.37
C GLN A 159 -9.44 -11.28 -1.69
N MET A 160 -8.61 -10.24 -1.87
CA MET A 160 -7.88 -9.98 -3.10
C MET A 160 -6.44 -10.45 -2.97
N PRO A 161 -6.04 -11.54 -3.61
CA PRO A 161 -4.70 -12.11 -3.43
C PRO A 161 -3.55 -11.19 -3.90
N PHE A 162 -3.86 -10.14 -4.68
CA PHE A 162 -2.90 -9.15 -5.17
C PHE A 162 -2.94 -7.80 -4.42
N MET A 163 -3.81 -7.68 -3.40
CA MET A 163 -4.03 -6.43 -2.68
C MET A 163 -3.68 -6.61 -1.20
N HIS A 164 -2.83 -5.75 -0.68
CA HIS A 164 -2.53 -5.70 0.75
C HIS A 164 -3.45 -4.70 1.48
N TYR A 165 -3.41 -4.74 2.80
CA TYR A 165 -4.22 -3.95 3.72
C TYR A 165 -4.16 -2.45 3.42
N ASP A 166 -2.99 -1.91 3.09
CA ASP A 166 -2.76 -0.51 2.81
C ASP A 166 -3.54 -0.03 1.57
N TRP A 167 -3.58 -0.85 0.53
CA TRP A 167 -4.37 -0.57 -0.67
C TRP A 167 -5.88 -0.66 -0.39
N SER A 168 -6.33 -1.64 0.39
CA SER A 168 -7.74 -1.78 0.82
C SER A 168 -8.20 -0.52 1.57
N LEU A 169 -7.45 -0.12 2.60
CA LEU A 169 -7.74 1.07 3.40
C LEU A 169 -7.76 2.34 2.56
N ALA A 170 -6.81 2.49 1.63
CA ALA A 170 -6.77 3.64 0.73
C ALA A 170 -8.02 3.74 -0.17
N ILE A 171 -8.53 2.62 -0.70
CA ILE A 171 -9.78 2.60 -1.48
C ILE A 171 -10.95 3.07 -0.60
N PHE A 172 -11.12 2.49 0.59
CA PHE A 172 -12.23 2.87 1.47
C PHE A 172 -12.15 4.34 1.92
N ALA A 173 -10.96 4.85 2.20
CA ALA A 173 -10.79 6.28 2.51
C ALA A 173 -11.19 7.17 1.33
N GLN A 174 -10.85 6.81 0.09
CA GLN A 174 -11.28 7.57 -1.11
C GLN A 174 -12.77 7.43 -1.42
N LEU A 175 -13.41 6.37 -0.96
CA LEU A 175 -14.87 6.21 -1.05
C LEU A 175 -15.62 6.91 0.11
N GLY A 176 -14.92 7.32 1.15
CA GLY A 176 -15.43 8.00 2.34
C GLY A 176 -15.03 9.48 2.41
N ARG A 177 -14.28 9.85 3.46
CA ARG A 177 -13.87 11.24 3.76
C ARG A 177 -12.69 11.73 2.93
N SER A 178 -11.88 10.87 2.43
CA SER A 178 -10.73 11.17 1.56
C SER A 178 -9.34 11.03 2.18
N ILE A 179 -8.34 11.30 1.37
CA ILE A 179 -6.91 11.17 1.70
C ILE A 179 -6.22 12.50 1.43
N ILE A 180 -5.36 12.93 2.36
CA ILE A 180 -4.44 14.05 2.16
C ILE A 180 -3.00 13.57 2.04
N ARG A 181 -2.20 14.20 1.18
CA ARG A 181 -0.78 13.90 1.01
C ARG A 181 0.09 15.08 1.41
N LEU A 182 1.13 14.81 2.20
CA LEU A 182 2.25 15.69 2.40
C LEU A 182 3.31 15.44 1.33
N ASP A 183 3.74 16.51 0.64
CA ASP A 183 4.74 16.42 -0.43
C ASP A 183 6.19 16.38 0.12
N GLU A 184 6.36 16.10 1.39
CA GLU A 184 7.64 15.97 2.10
C GLU A 184 7.91 14.50 2.42
N SER A 185 9.18 14.07 2.32
CA SER A 185 9.59 12.75 2.81
C SER A 185 9.64 12.76 4.33
N LEU A 186 8.90 11.85 4.97
CA LEU A 186 8.84 11.75 6.44
C LEU A 186 9.40 10.42 6.97
N ASN A 187 9.87 9.55 6.10
CA ASN A 187 10.61 8.35 6.47
C ASN A 187 11.52 7.88 5.34
N LEU A 188 12.55 7.13 5.72
CA LEU A 188 13.39 6.36 4.83
C LEU A 188 12.84 4.93 4.76
N HIS A 189 12.47 4.48 3.55
CA HIS A 189 12.18 3.08 3.27
C HIS A 189 13.42 2.40 2.74
N ARG A 190 13.93 1.41 3.49
CA ARG A 190 15.16 0.71 3.13
C ARG A 190 14.93 -0.23 1.96
N SER A 191 15.88 -0.21 1.03
CA SER A 191 15.96 -1.23 -0.01
C SER A 191 16.51 -2.53 0.60
N ASN A 192 15.63 -3.38 1.13
CA ASN A 192 15.99 -4.66 1.74
C ASN A 192 15.83 -5.80 0.73
N PRO A 193 16.93 -6.48 0.31
CA PRO A 193 16.87 -7.65 -0.59
C PRO A 193 16.13 -8.86 -0.01
N GLN A 194 15.91 -8.88 1.30
CA GLN A 194 15.23 -9.94 2.05
C GLN A 194 13.76 -9.60 2.35
N SER A 195 13.29 -8.41 1.97
CA SER A 195 11.88 -8.05 2.15
C SER A 195 10.96 -9.03 1.41
N ALA A 196 9.73 -9.21 1.92
CA ALA A 196 8.74 -10.09 1.31
C ALA A 196 8.53 -9.76 -0.18
N ILE A 197 8.41 -8.47 -0.53
CA ILE A 197 8.28 -7.99 -1.91
C ILE A 197 9.52 -8.32 -2.75
N ALA A 198 10.74 -8.13 -2.21
CA ALA A 198 11.98 -8.44 -2.95
C ALA A 198 12.15 -9.93 -3.19
N GLN A 199 11.75 -10.78 -2.25
CA GLN A 199 11.75 -12.23 -2.42
C GLN A 199 10.72 -12.67 -3.46
N GLU A 200 9.56 -12.06 -3.47
CA GLU A 200 8.49 -12.31 -4.42
C GLU A 200 8.91 -11.95 -5.86
N LEU A 201 9.53 -10.78 -6.04
CA LEU A 201 10.06 -10.33 -7.35
C LEU A 201 11.20 -11.23 -7.87
N LYS A 202 12.02 -11.84 -7.00
CA LYS A 202 13.08 -12.78 -7.39
C LYS A 202 12.54 -14.11 -7.91
N LYS A 203 11.38 -14.56 -7.42
CA LYS A 203 10.72 -15.80 -7.90
C LYS A 203 10.21 -15.67 -9.33
N ASP A 204 9.91 -14.46 -9.79
CA ASP A 204 9.33 -14.22 -11.13
C ASP A 204 10.34 -14.33 -12.29
N GLY A 205 11.64 -14.64 -12.04
CA GLY A 205 12.67 -14.80 -13.07
C GLY A 205 12.66 -13.65 -14.09
N GLY A 206 13.78 -13.25 -14.69
CA GLY A 206 13.87 -12.09 -15.57
C GLY A 206 12.87 -12.08 -16.74
N VAL A 207 11.72 -11.49 -16.51
CA VAL A 207 10.63 -11.38 -17.50
C VAL A 207 11.01 -10.33 -18.54
N SER A 208 10.89 -10.66 -19.81
CA SER A 208 11.08 -9.70 -20.91
C SER A 208 10.23 -8.45 -20.69
N PRO A 209 10.78 -7.23 -20.80
CA PRO A 209 10.03 -5.97 -20.71
C PRO A 209 8.86 -5.87 -21.70
N LEU A 210 8.89 -6.66 -22.77
CA LEU A 210 7.83 -6.70 -23.81
C LEU A 210 6.71 -7.69 -23.47
N ALA A 211 6.92 -8.62 -22.55
CA ALA A 211 5.94 -9.66 -22.22
C ALA A 211 4.56 -9.12 -21.80
N PRO A 212 4.42 -8.03 -21.00
CA PRO A 212 3.12 -7.45 -20.70
C PRO A 212 2.35 -6.97 -21.95
N TYR A 213 3.03 -6.53 -22.97
CA TYR A 213 2.41 -6.06 -24.22
C TYR A 213 1.97 -7.22 -25.12
N LEU A 214 2.71 -8.33 -25.10
CA LEU A 214 2.42 -9.53 -25.91
C LEU A 214 1.33 -10.39 -25.30
N HIS A 215 1.36 -10.59 -23.98
CA HIS A 215 0.49 -11.52 -23.27
C HIS A 215 -0.59 -10.83 -22.43
N GLY A 216 -0.48 -9.53 -22.19
CA GLY A 216 -1.36 -8.77 -21.28
C GLY A 216 -2.85 -8.83 -21.65
N LEU A 217 -3.20 -8.96 -22.93
CA LEU A 217 -4.61 -9.09 -23.35
C LEU A 217 -5.22 -10.40 -22.89
N HIS A 218 -4.47 -11.49 -22.98
CA HIS A 218 -4.90 -12.80 -22.47
C HIS A 218 -5.10 -12.72 -20.96
N GLU A 219 -4.12 -12.23 -20.23
CA GLU A 219 -4.15 -12.09 -18.78
C GLU A 219 -5.28 -11.16 -18.30
N TYR A 220 -5.53 -10.06 -19.01
CA TYR A 220 -6.64 -9.16 -18.69
C TYR A 220 -8.00 -9.84 -18.83
N ARG A 221 -8.18 -10.71 -19.85
CA ARG A 221 -9.41 -11.48 -20.03
C ARG A 221 -9.60 -12.52 -18.92
N LEU A 222 -8.54 -13.22 -18.52
CA LEU A 222 -8.57 -14.16 -17.40
C LEU A 222 -8.92 -13.44 -16.09
N MET A 223 -8.25 -12.34 -15.80
CA MET A 223 -8.51 -11.52 -14.60
C MET A 223 -9.97 -11.05 -14.55
N GLN A 224 -10.54 -10.60 -15.69
CA GLN A 224 -11.94 -10.16 -15.73
C GLN A 224 -12.97 -11.29 -15.44
N GLN A 225 -12.59 -12.55 -15.51
CA GLN A 225 -13.47 -13.69 -15.20
C GLN A 225 -13.50 -14.00 -13.70
N ARG A 226 -12.57 -13.50 -12.91
CA ARG A 226 -12.47 -13.77 -11.49
C ARG A 226 -13.53 -13.02 -10.70
N ALA A 227 -14.16 -13.72 -9.75
CA ALA A 227 -15.20 -13.17 -8.90
C ALA A 227 -14.67 -11.99 -8.05
N GLU A 228 -13.44 -12.12 -7.55
CA GLU A 228 -12.76 -11.10 -6.74
C GLU A 228 -12.59 -9.81 -7.52
N TYR A 229 -12.13 -9.88 -8.77
CA TYR A 229 -12.00 -8.72 -9.65
C TYR A 229 -13.37 -8.04 -9.88
N GLN A 230 -14.40 -8.83 -10.18
CA GLN A 230 -15.75 -8.31 -10.38
C GLN A 230 -16.30 -7.68 -9.09
N HIS A 231 -16.01 -8.26 -7.93
CA HIS A 231 -16.40 -7.73 -6.63
C HIS A 231 -15.74 -6.37 -6.37
N LEU A 232 -14.41 -6.28 -6.51
CA LEU A 232 -13.64 -5.05 -6.26
C LEU A 232 -14.15 -3.88 -7.13
N TYR A 233 -14.16 -4.07 -8.44
CA TYR A 233 -14.55 -2.98 -9.35
C TYR A 233 -16.04 -2.72 -9.34
N GLY A 234 -16.87 -3.73 -9.02
CA GLY A 234 -18.30 -3.57 -8.74
C GLY A 234 -18.56 -2.72 -7.51
N LEU A 235 -17.83 -2.95 -6.42
CA LEU A 235 -17.88 -2.14 -5.21
C LEU A 235 -17.51 -0.69 -5.52
N ILE A 236 -16.38 -0.44 -6.16
CA ILE A 236 -15.92 0.91 -6.50
C ILE A 236 -16.97 1.59 -7.41
N HIS A 237 -17.46 0.90 -8.44
CA HIS A 237 -18.43 1.46 -9.36
C HIS A 237 -19.77 1.82 -8.68
N SER A 238 -20.24 0.98 -7.75
CA SER A 238 -21.48 1.21 -7.01
C SER A 238 -21.40 2.35 -5.99
N LYS A 239 -20.21 2.59 -5.43
CA LYS A 239 -19.93 3.65 -4.44
C LYS A 239 -19.50 4.98 -5.06
N THR A 240 -19.34 5.03 -6.39
CA THR A 240 -18.98 6.23 -7.15
C THR A 240 -20.11 6.62 -8.11
N SER A 241 -20.09 7.85 -8.61
CA SER A 241 -21.09 8.35 -9.55
C SER A 241 -20.48 9.39 -10.50
N LYS A 242 -21.32 9.94 -11.40
CA LYS A 242 -20.89 11.04 -12.27
C LYS A 242 -20.61 12.34 -11.50
N ASP A 243 -21.19 12.49 -10.30
CA ASP A 243 -21.02 13.67 -9.43
C ASP A 243 -19.96 13.44 -8.34
N PHE A 244 -19.71 12.18 -8.00
CA PHE A 244 -18.72 11.77 -7.02
C PHE A 244 -17.71 10.81 -7.62
N GLN A 245 -16.43 11.22 -7.68
CA GLN A 245 -15.33 10.44 -8.27
C GLN A 245 -15.58 10.04 -9.75
N PRO A 246 -15.94 10.98 -10.65
CA PRO A 246 -16.47 10.70 -11.99
C PRO A 246 -15.51 9.87 -12.86
N LEU A 247 -14.20 10.12 -12.78
CA LEU A 247 -13.22 9.38 -13.56
C LEU A 247 -13.11 7.93 -13.08
N ALA A 248 -13.01 7.70 -11.77
CA ALA A 248 -12.97 6.36 -11.20
C ALA A 248 -14.26 5.58 -11.47
N HIS A 249 -15.43 6.26 -11.41
CA HIS A 249 -16.71 5.67 -11.80
C HIS A 249 -16.71 5.20 -13.26
N GLN A 250 -16.25 6.05 -14.19
CA GLN A 250 -16.17 5.68 -15.60
C GLN A 250 -15.19 4.54 -15.84
N MET A 251 -14.02 4.59 -15.21
CA MET A 251 -12.98 3.59 -15.39
C MET A 251 -13.37 2.24 -14.80
N SER A 252 -13.91 2.19 -13.57
CA SER A 252 -14.37 0.95 -12.95
C SER A 252 -15.50 0.30 -13.75
N GLY A 253 -16.44 1.11 -14.26
CA GLY A 253 -17.48 0.60 -15.16
C GLY A 253 -16.96 0.03 -16.48
N LEU A 254 -15.84 0.54 -17.02
CA LEU A 254 -15.17 -0.03 -18.19
C LEU A 254 -14.40 -1.31 -17.85
N MET A 255 -13.81 -1.39 -16.67
CA MET A 255 -13.11 -2.60 -16.19
C MET A 255 -14.06 -3.78 -16.01
N LEU A 256 -15.32 -3.54 -15.66
CA LEU A 256 -16.36 -4.56 -15.56
C LEU A 256 -16.88 -5.04 -16.92
N LYS A 257 -16.74 -4.23 -17.98
CA LYS A 257 -17.24 -4.55 -19.32
C LYS A 257 -16.23 -5.40 -20.10
N ARG A 258 -16.69 -6.52 -20.66
CA ARG A 258 -15.89 -7.34 -21.55
C ARG A 258 -15.82 -6.72 -22.96
N GLY A 259 -14.75 -7.03 -23.67
CA GLY A 259 -14.58 -6.64 -25.07
C GLY A 259 -13.53 -5.58 -25.32
N LEU A 260 -13.00 -5.57 -26.54
CA LEU A 260 -11.89 -4.70 -26.96
C LEU A 260 -12.26 -3.21 -26.93
N TRP A 261 -13.52 -2.87 -27.23
CA TRP A 261 -13.97 -1.49 -27.19
C TRP A 261 -13.88 -0.87 -25.77
N ALA A 262 -14.33 -1.61 -24.76
CA ALA A 262 -14.22 -1.16 -23.37
C ALA A 262 -12.76 -1.02 -22.94
N LEU A 263 -11.91 -1.98 -23.31
CA LEU A 263 -10.48 -1.95 -23.04
C LEU A 263 -9.78 -0.77 -23.73
N CYS A 264 -10.07 -0.51 -25.00
CA CYS A 264 -9.52 0.65 -25.73
C CYS A 264 -9.93 1.96 -25.07
N ARG A 265 -11.20 2.12 -24.69
CA ARG A 265 -11.66 3.31 -23.95
C ARG A 265 -10.98 3.48 -22.60
N LEU A 266 -10.80 2.39 -21.86
CA LEU A 266 -10.06 2.40 -20.61
C LEU A 266 -8.60 2.82 -20.84
N GLY A 267 -7.92 2.26 -21.83
CA GLY A 267 -6.56 2.64 -22.22
C GLY A 267 -6.44 4.12 -22.62
N LEU A 268 -7.41 4.66 -23.36
CA LEU A 268 -7.46 6.09 -23.68
C LEU A 268 -7.60 6.97 -22.44
N LEU A 269 -8.42 6.56 -21.47
CA LEU A 269 -8.53 7.28 -20.17
C LEU A 269 -7.21 7.22 -19.41
N CYS A 270 -6.58 6.06 -19.32
CA CYS A 270 -5.27 5.91 -18.70
C CYS A 270 -4.21 6.81 -19.38
N CYS A 271 -4.22 6.89 -20.71
CA CYS A 271 -3.32 7.76 -21.46
C CYS A 271 -3.60 9.25 -21.20
N ARG A 272 -4.87 9.66 -21.23
CA ARG A 272 -5.29 11.06 -21.02
C ARG A 272 -4.99 11.54 -19.60
N HIS A 273 -5.17 10.70 -18.61
CA HIS A 273 -4.98 11.00 -17.18
C HIS A 273 -3.70 10.39 -16.61
N ARG A 274 -2.70 10.14 -17.46
CA ARG A 274 -1.47 9.40 -17.08
C ARG A 274 -0.68 10.02 -15.93
N THR A 275 -0.72 11.35 -15.78
CA THR A 275 -0.03 12.06 -14.70
C THR A 275 -0.68 11.86 -13.34
N THR A 276 -1.95 11.49 -13.30
CA THR A 276 -2.72 11.22 -12.08
C THR A 276 -2.72 9.73 -11.74
N ILE A 277 -2.77 8.87 -12.75
CA ILE A 277 -2.89 7.41 -12.60
C ILE A 277 -1.50 6.77 -12.47
N TYR A 278 -0.54 7.22 -13.29
CA TYR A 278 0.77 6.60 -13.38
C TYR A 278 1.78 7.33 -12.49
N TRP A 279 2.24 6.68 -11.43
CA TRP A 279 3.05 7.32 -10.40
C TRP A 279 4.53 7.49 -10.72
N ASN A 280 5.02 7.00 -11.84
CA ASN A 280 6.43 7.12 -12.22
C ASN A 280 6.65 8.18 -13.30
N GLY A 281 7.76 8.87 -13.22
CA GLY A 281 8.25 9.76 -14.28
C GLY A 281 8.31 9.14 -15.68
N GLY A 282 8.02 7.84 -15.84
CA GLY A 282 7.83 7.11 -17.09
C GLY A 282 6.57 7.45 -17.90
N ALA A 283 5.71 8.35 -17.39
CA ALA A 283 4.53 8.83 -18.13
C ALA A 283 4.86 9.89 -19.19
N LYS A 284 6.13 10.29 -19.35
CA LYS A 284 6.55 11.35 -20.27
C LYS A 284 6.77 10.85 -21.71
N GLY A 285 6.52 11.74 -22.67
CA GLY A 285 6.77 11.48 -24.09
C GLY A 285 5.85 10.44 -24.72
N PHE A 286 6.16 10.05 -25.95
CA PHE A 286 5.38 9.10 -26.75
C PHE A 286 5.36 7.70 -26.12
N MET A 287 6.51 7.18 -25.70
CA MET A 287 6.59 5.86 -25.04
C MET A 287 5.82 5.82 -23.72
N GLY A 288 5.84 6.93 -22.96
CA GLY A 288 5.00 7.06 -21.76
C GLY A 288 3.50 7.03 -22.07
N ALA A 289 3.07 7.62 -23.18
CA ALA A 289 1.68 7.56 -23.63
C ALA A 289 1.28 6.12 -24.03
N VAL A 290 2.11 5.41 -24.80
CA VAL A 290 1.88 4.01 -25.19
C VAL A 290 1.80 3.12 -23.95
N ARG A 291 2.75 3.25 -23.04
CA ARG A 291 2.75 2.50 -21.77
C ARG A 291 1.50 2.76 -20.94
N SER A 292 1.08 4.04 -20.87
CA SER A 292 -0.14 4.40 -20.14
C SER A 292 -1.41 3.85 -20.80
N PHE A 293 -1.47 3.84 -22.12
CA PHE A 293 -2.58 3.20 -22.86
C PHE A 293 -2.66 1.70 -22.55
N CYS A 294 -1.51 1.02 -22.51
CA CYS A 294 -1.42 -0.40 -22.20
C CYS A 294 -1.47 -0.72 -20.69
N TYR A 295 -1.67 0.28 -19.83
CA TYR A 295 -1.57 0.09 -18.38
C TYR A 295 -2.53 -0.99 -17.83
N PRO A 296 -3.79 -1.10 -18.27
CA PRO A 296 -4.65 -2.21 -17.86
C PRO A 296 -4.08 -3.60 -18.17
N LEU A 297 -3.39 -3.73 -19.32
CA LEU A 297 -2.75 -4.97 -19.74
C LEU A 297 -1.51 -5.29 -18.90
N ILE A 298 -0.70 -4.25 -18.62
CA ILE A 298 0.49 -4.34 -17.77
C ILE A 298 0.08 -4.74 -16.35
N PHE A 299 -0.97 -4.13 -15.83
CA PHE A 299 -1.54 -4.46 -14.51
C PHE A 299 -1.96 -5.92 -14.44
N ALA A 300 -2.74 -6.40 -15.40
CA ALA A 300 -3.19 -7.79 -15.43
C ALA A 300 -2.01 -8.76 -15.52
N TYR A 301 -1.05 -8.49 -16.40
CA TYR A 301 0.13 -9.32 -16.55
C TYR A 301 0.98 -9.41 -15.28
N ASN A 302 1.20 -8.29 -14.61
CA ASN A 302 2.00 -8.26 -13.37
C ASN A 302 1.32 -9.01 -12.22
N ASN A 303 0.00 -9.13 -12.24
CA ASN A 303 -0.77 -9.82 -11.22
C ASN A 303 -1.18 -11.26 -11.63
N LYS A 304 -0.68 -11.79 -12.76
CA LYS A 304 -1.08 -13.11 -13.30
C LYS A 304 -0.90 -14.28 -12.32
N LYS A 305 0.15 -14.25 -11.49
CA LYS A 305 0.43 -15.27 -10.48
C LYS A 305 -0.72 -15.48 -9.50
N PHE A 306 -1.51 -14.45 -9.22
CA PHE A 306 -2.62 -14.50 -8.28
C PHE A 306 -3.90 -15.13 -8.84
N TYR A 307 -3.98 -15.39 -10.13
CA TYR A 307 -5.19 -15.97 -10.76
C TYR A 307 -4.92 -17.07 -11.79
N GLN A 308 -3.65 -17.47 -12.01
CA GLN A 308 -3.31 -18.62 -12.87
C GLN A 308 -3.19 -19.93 -12.09
N ASP A 309 -2.83 -19.89 -10.80
CA ASP A 309 -2.53 -21.07 -9.98
C ASP A 309 -3.74 -21.58 -9.15
N GLN A 310 -4.97 -21.26 -9.57
CA GLN A 310 -6.20 -21.73 -8.92
C GLN A 310 -7.05 -22.57 -9.86
#